data_196ba98226f6e81d501e3b4b66712902
#
_entry.id   196ba98226f6e81d501e3b4b66712902
#
_cell.length_a   1.000
_cell.length_b   1.000
_cell.length_c   1.000
_cell.angle_alpha   90.00
_cell.angle_beta   90.00
_cell.angle_gamma   90.00
#
_symmetry.space_group_name_H-M   'P 1'
#
loop_
_entity.id
_entity.type
_entity.pdbx_description
1 polymer ?
#
loop_
_entity_poly.entity_id
_entity_poly.type
_entity_poly.pdbx_seq_one_letter_code
_entity_poly.pdbx_strand_id
1 'polypeptide(L)'
;MTEHRIKVWAHRGASGYAPENTMEAYILAHQYGADGIELDVQLSKDGEIVVIHDEKIDRTSDGKGLVREYTLKQLRGFNYNRTRPEHFQADIPTLREVLLYIRDRTEMTVNIELKTGVFFYPGIEEKTVALVDELGVQDRVIYSSFNHYSIRRICQIDPEAKTGLLYSDGFIDVPAYADSLGVNALHPSWHSLQYPGFLEDCRRYHLDLNVWTINAESLMRQMCEAGVHAIITNYPDRAVRVRDEYERTFSRI
;
A
#
# COMPACT_ATOMS: atom_id res chain seq x y z
N MET A 1 -7.81 25.93 1.46
CA MET A 1 -7.89 24.45 1.39
C MET A 1 -7.38 24.10 0.01
N THR A 2 -6.26 23.43 -0.09
CA THR A 2 -5.75 22.91 -1.38
C THR A 2 -6.73 21.82 -1.83
N GLU A 3 -7.38 22.07 -2.99
CA GLU A 3 -8.28 21.13 -3.64
C GLU A 3 -7.50 19.91 -4.17
N HIS A 4 -6.96 19.09 -3.27
CA HIS A 4 -6.46 17.80 -3.67
C HIS A 4 -7.61 16.81 -3.67
N ARG A 5 -7.91 16.27 -4.85
CA ARG A 5 -8.84 15.14 -4.98
C ARG A 5 -8.33 13.99 -4.12
N ILE A 6 -9.21 13.49 -3.24
CA ILE A 6 -8.90 12.35 -2.38
C ILE A 6 -8.61 11.13 -3.24
N LYS A 7 -7.50 10.46 -2.99
CA LYS A 7 -7.11 9.24 -3.71
C LYS A 7 -7.76 8.01 -3.09
N VAL A 8 -8.05 7.03 -3.92
CA VAL A 8 -8.51 5.70 -3.50
C VAL A 8 -7.44 4.69 -3.87
N TRP A 9 -6.82 4.06 -2.88
CA TRP A 9 -5.84 3.00 -3.08
C TRP A 9 -6.42 1.65 -2.67
N ALA A 10 -6.32 0.67 -3.56
CA ALA A 10 -6.82 -0.68 -3.33
C ALA A 10 -5.81 -1.48 -2.49
N HIS A 11 -6.18 -1.79 -1.23
CA HIS A 11 -5.39 -2.53 -0.25
C HIS A 11 -5.16 -3.97 -0.69
N ARG A 12 -3.93 -4.30 -1.06
CA ARG A 12 -3.56 -5.59 -1.68
C ARG A 12 -4.36 -5.87 -2.96
N GLY A 13 -4.67 -4.80 -3.71
CA GLY A 13 -5.63 -4.82 -4.80
C GLY A 13 -7.08 -4.76 -4.34
N ALA A 14 -8.03 -5.09 -5.21
CA ALA A 14 -9.46 -5.19 -4.87
C ALA A 14 -9.74 -6.46 -4.03
N SER A 15 -9.06 -6.60 -2.89
CA SER A 15 -9.02 -7.80 -2.05
C SER A 15 -10.35 -8.17 -1.39
N GLY A 16 -11.32 -7.26 -1.42
CA GLY A 16 -12.71 -7.54 -1.08
C GLY A 16 -13.39 -8.48 -2.06
N TYR A 17 -12.87 -8.63 -3.29
CA TYR A 17 -13.48 -9.36 -4.41
C TYR A 17 -12.56 -10.39 -5.08
N ALA A 18 -11.25 -10.20 -5.03
CA ALA A 18 -10.26 -11.09 -5.62
C ALA A 18 -9.20 -11.50 -4.57
N PRO A 19 -8.43 -12.59 -4.80
CA PRO A 19 -7.36 -12.98 -3.88
C PRO A 19 -6.35 -11.85 -3.68
N GLU A 20 -6.07 -11.52 -2.41
CA GLU A 20 -5.17 -10.42 -2.05
C GLU A 20 -3.76 -10.59 -2.64
N ASN A 21 -3.11 -9.48 -2.98
CA ASN A 21 -1.74 -9.46 -3.50
C ASN A 21 -1.54 -10.30 -4.78
N THR A 22 -2.55 -10.39 -5.64
CA THR A 22 -2.50 -11.09 -6.93
C THR A 22 -2.72 -10.14 -8.10
N MET A 23 -2.30 -10.56 -9.30
CA MET A 23 -2.55 -9.77 -10.51
C MET A 23 -4.04 -9.55 -10.77
N GLU A 24 -4.88 -10.54 -10.46
CA GLU A 24 -6.34 -10.45 -10.58
C GLU A 24 -6.89 -9.31 -9.72
N ALA A 25 -6.42 -9.19 -8.48
CA ALA A 25 -6.85 -8.13 -7.57
C ALA A 25 -6.41 -6.74 -8.05
N TYR A 26 -5.23 -6.60 -8.66
CA TYR A 26 -4.74 -5.34 -9.20
C TYR A 26 -5.45 -4.93 -10.49
N ILE A 27 -5.69 -5.88 -11.39
CA ILE A 27 -6.46 -5.65 -12.61
C ILE A 27 -7.89 -5.20 -12.26
N LEU A 28 -8.51 -5.86 -11.28
CA LEU A 28 -9.85 -5.51 -10.82
C LEU A 28 -9.88 -4.12 -10.15
N ALA A 29 -8.85 -3.76 -9.37
CA ALA A 29 -8.72 -2.42 -8.79
C ALA A 29 -8.68 -1.33 -9.88
N HIS A 30 -7.91 -1.54 -10.96
CA HIS A 30 -7.88 -0.66 -12.11
C HIS A 30 -9.26 -0.54 -12.78
N GLN A 31 -9.96 -1.66 -13.00
CA GLN A 31 -11.30 -1.67 -13.60
C GLN A 31 -12.33 -0.91 -12.74
N TYR A 32 -12.18 -0.90 -11.43
CA TYR A 32 -13.02 -0.17 -10.49
C TYR A 32 -12.62 1.32 -10.34
N GLY A 33 -11.63 1.78 -11.09
CA GLY A 33 -11.22 3.20 -11.12
C GLY A 33 -10.46 3.63 -9.88
N ALA A 34 -9.76 2.71 -9.20
CA ALA A 34 -8.82 3.07 -8.14
C ALA A 34 -7.72 4.01 -8.67
N ASP A 35 -7.32 5.00 -7.88
CA ASP A 35 -6.22 5.91 -8.23
C ASP A 35 -4.85 5.27 -7.98
N GLY A 36 -4.82 4.17 -7.23
CA GLY A 36 -3.60 3.42 -6.92
C GLY A 36 -3.88 2.07 -6.28
N ILE A 37 -2.82 1.34 -6.07
CA ILE A 37 -2.81 0.09 -5.31
C ILE A 37 -1.83 0.19 -4.15
N GLU A 38 -2.08 -0.59 -3.13
CA GLU A 38 -1.12 -0.90 -2.08
C GLU A 38 -0.78 -2.38 -2.18
N LEU A 39 0.46 -2.73 -1.92
CA LEU A 39 0.99 -4.09 -1.97
C LEU A 39 2.12 -4.31 -0.99
N ASP A 40 2.34 -5.57 -0.60
CA ASP A 40 3.34 -6.00 0.37
C ASP A 40 4.48 -6.76 -0.30
N VAL A 41 5.74 -6.44 0.01
CA VAL A 41 6.89 -7.13 -0.58
C VAL A 41 7.76 -7.84 0.46
N GLN A 42 8.22 -9.03 0.08
CA GLN A 42 9.17 -9.86 0.82
C GLN A 42 10.19 -10.48 -0.15
N LEU A 43 11.29 -11.07 0.36
CA LEU A 43 12.22 -11.83 -0.47
C LEU A 43 11.96 -13.33 -0.36
N SER A 44 11.94 -13.99 -1.52
CA SER A 44 12.04 -15.44 -1.63
C SER A 44 13.46 -15.94 -1.26
N LYS A 45 13.62 -17.26 -1.15
CA LYS A 45 14.91 -17.90 -0.86
C LYS A 45 16.02 -17.57 -1.87
N ASP A 46 15.63 -17.44 -3.14
CA ASP A 46 16.53 -17.09 -4.25
C ASP A 46 16.63 -15.59 -4.48
N GLY A 47 16.01 -14.77 -3.58
CA GLY A 47 16.18 -13.32 -3.55
C GLY A 47 15.31 -12.56 -4.55
N GLU A 48 14.25 -13.18 -5.07
CA GLU A 48 13.23 -12.49 -5.86
C GLU A 48 12.30 -11.69 -4.95
N ILE A 49 11.89 -10.50 -5.40
CA ILE A 49 10.91 -9.67 -4.68
C ILE A 49 9.53 -10.20 -5.02
N VAL A 50 8.90 -10.91 -4.08
CA VAL A 50 7.56 -11.47 -4.21
C VAL A 50 6.54 -10.63 -3.48
N VAL A 51 5.30 -10.62 -3.99
CA VAL A 51 4.23 -9.79 -3.43
C VAL A 51 3.33 -10.65 -2.56
N ILE A 52 3.47 -10.51 -1.24
CA ILE A 52 2.73 -11.26 -0.23
C ILE A 52 2.83 -10.59 1.13
N HIS A 53 1.73 -10.57 1.91
CA HIS A 53 1.67 -9.89 3.21
C HIS A 53 2.33 -10.68 4.33
N ASP A 54 1.87 -11.92 4.58
CA ASP A 54 2.32 -12.70 5.73
C ASP A 54 3.69 -13.34 5.45
N GLU A 55 4.47 -13.55 6.50
CA GLU A 55 5.74 -14.28 6.40
C GLU A 55 5.55 -15.75 6.04
N LYS A 56 4.33 -16.28 6.25
CA LYS A 56 3.93 -17.65 5.88
C LYS A 56 2.89 -17.63 4.77
N ILE A 57 3.00 -18.60 3.85
CA ILE A 57 2.04 -18.76 2.76
C ILE A 57 0.71 -19.40 3.19
N ASP A 58 0.60 -19.86 4.44
CA ASP A 58 -0.47 -20.70 4.97
C ASP A 58 -1.88 -20.09 4.86
N ARG A 59 -2.01 -18.77 5.06
CA ARG A 59 -3.32 -18.09 5.06
C ARG A 59 -3.86 -17.85 3.66
N THR A 60 -2.98 -17.57 2.73
CA THR A 60 -3.36 -17.14 1.37
C THR A 60 -3.28 -18.27 0.34
N SER A 61 -2.52 -19.36 0.63
CA SER A 61 -2.31 -20.44 -0.33
C SER A 61 -2.72 -21.82 0.21
N ASP A 62 -2.69 -22.81 -0.65
CA ASP A 62 -2.85 -24.24 -0.30
C ASP A 62 -1.54 -24.86 0.24
N GLY A 63 -0.43 -24.11 0.22
CA GLY A 63 0.85 -24.49 0.80
C GLY A 63 0.97 -24.12 2.30
N LYS A 64 2.15 -24.42 2.87
CA LYS A 64 2.52 -24.08 4.26
C LYS A 64 4.00 -23.73 4.34
N GLY A 65 4.36 -22.86 5.27
CA GLY A 65 5.76 -22.53 5.58
C GLY A 65 6.13 -21.09 5.26
N LEU A 66 7.40 -20.74 5.47
CA LEU A 66 7.88 -19.40 5.34
C LEU A 66 8.23 -19.06 3.89
N VAL A 67 7.81 -17.88 3.43
CA VAL A 67 8.11 -17.34 2.09
C VAL A 67 9.60 -17.43 1.78
N ARG A 68 10.45 -16.99 2.71
CA ARG A 68 11.91 -16.95 2.57
C ARG A 68 12.60 -18.33 2.48
N GLU A 69 11.88 -19.42 2.71
CA GLU A 69 12.42 -20.78 2.61
C GLU A 69 12.18 -21.40 1.24
N TYR A 70 11.34 -20.78 0.40
CA TYR A 70 10.99 -21.23 -0.94
C TYR A 70 11.61 -20.34 -2.01
N THR A 71 12.10 -20.95 -3.08
CA THR A 71 12.43 -20.22 -4.32
C THR A 71 11.15 -19.73 -4.99
N LEU A 72 11.22 -18.71 -5.86
CA LEU A 72 10.07 -18.23 -6.64
C LEU A 72 9.40 -19.39 -7.40
N LYS A 73 10.19 -20.27 -8.00
CA LYS A 73 9.65 -21.46 -8.71
C LYS A 73 8.82 -22.37 -7.80
N GLN A 74 9.25 -22.54 -6.55
CA GLN A 74 8.51 -23.35 -5.57
C GLN A 74 7.26 -22.63 -5.09
N LEU A 75 7.34 -21.32 -4.82
CA LEU A 75 6.19 -20.50 -4.45
C LEU A 75 5.09 -20.56 -5.52
N ARG A 76 5.45 -20.50 -6.80
CA ARG A 76 4.51 -20.63 -7.93
C ARG A 76 3.92 -22.04 -8.11
N GLY A 77 4.36 -23.01 -7.34
CA GLY A 77 3.75 -24.35 -7.29
C GLY A 77 2.49 -24.40 -6.42
N PHE A 78 2.19 -23.36 -5.64
CA PHE A 78 1.01 -23.25 -4.78
C PHE A 78 -0.07 -22.38 -5.42
N ASN A 79 -1.34 -22.61 -5.02
CA ASN A 79 -2.47 -21.79 -5.45
C ASN A 79 -2.82 -20.77 -4.34
N TYR A 80 -2.78 -19.48 -4.66
CA TYR A 80 -2.99 -18.38 -3.71
C TYR A 80 -4.44 -17.86 -3.69
N ASN A 81 -5.42 -18.71 -3.94
CA ASN A 81 -6.84 -18.34 -3.95
C ASN A 81 -7.56 -18.48 -2.60
N ARG A 82 -6.87 -18.86 -1.53
CA ARG A 82 -7.52 -19.27 -0.27
C ARG A 82 -8.36 -18.19 0.40
N THR A 83 -8.04 -16.92 0.18
CA THR A 83 -8.85 -15.79 0.68
C THR A 83 -10.11 -15.54 -0.14
N ARG A 84 -10.16 -16.08 -1.38
CA ARG A 84 -11.28 -16.03 -2.32
C ARG A 84 -11.36 -17.33 -3.11
N PRO A 85 -11.84 -18.43 -2.50
CA PRO A 85 -11.79 -19.76 -3.09
C PRO A 85 -12.71 -19.95 -4.32
N GLU A 86 -13.61 -18.99 -4.57
CA GLU A 86 -14.39 -18.89 -5.79
C GLU A 86 -13.54 -18.61 -7.05
N HIS A 87 -12.33 -18.08 -6.88
CA HIS A 87 -11.33 -17.98 -7.95
C HIS A 87 -10.63 -19.34 -8.11
N PHE A 88 -10.66 -19.89 -9.33
CA PHE A 88 -10.13 -21.24 -9.59
C PHE A 88 -8.64 -21.34 -9.29
N GLN A 89 -7.86 -20.35 -9.70
CA GLN A 89 -6.43 -20.28 -9.49
C GLN A 89 -5.98 -18.84 -9.31
N ALA A 90 -4.97 -18.63 -8.46
CA ALA A 90 -4.27 -17.37 -8.30
C ALA A 90 -2.80 -17.65 -8.03
N ASP A 91 -1.92 -16.90 -8.68
CA ASP A 91 -0.47 -17.04 -8.55
C ASP A 91 0.10 -15.90 -7.69
N ILE A 92 1.23 -16.19 -7.01
CA ILE A 92 2.02 -15.14 -6.35
C ILE A 92 2.79 -14.33 -7.41
N PRO A 93 2.57 -13.02 -7.54
CA PRO A 93 3.34 -12.21 -8.48
C PRO A 93 4.68 -11.79 -7.88
N THR A 94 5.62 -11.46 -8.76
CA THR A 94 6.79 -10.66 -8.41
C THR A 94 6.43 -9.17 -8.47
N LEU A 95 7.18 -8.34 -7.72
CA LEU A 95 7.04 -6.89 -7.82
C LEU A 95 7.25 -6.40 -9.27
N ARG A 96 8.20 -7.00 -10.00
CA ARG A 96 8.45 -6.68 -11.42
C ARG A 96 7.20 -6.85 -12.29
N GLU A 97 6.48 -7.94 -12.14
CA GLU A 97 5.27 -8.21 -12.92
C GLU A 97 4.18 -7.17 -12.63
N VAL A 98 4.01 -6.82 -11.35
CA VAL A 98 3.04 -5.78 -10.97
C VAL A 98 3.44 -4.43 -11.53
N LEU A 99 4.70 -4.00 -11.36
CA LEU A 99 5.16 -2.70 -11.83
C LEU A 99 5.12 -2.57 -13.36
N LEU A 100 5.40 -3.66 -14.11
CA LEU A 100 5.23 -3.68 -15.56
C LEU A 100 3.77 -3.48 -15.96
N TYR A 101 2.83 -4.13 -15.30
CA TYR A 101 1.40 -3.91 -15.54
C TYR A 101 1.00 -2.46 -15.26
N ILE A 102 1.43 -1.92 -14.13
CA ILE A 102 1.15 -0.53 -13.73
C ILE A 102 1.70 0.46 -14.76
N ARG A 103 2.96 0.27 -15.19
CA ARG A 103 3.63 1.13 -16.17
C ARG A 103 2.92 1.13 -17.52
N ASP A 104 2.58 -0.06 -18.02
CA ASP A 104 2.18 -0.25 -19.40
C ASP A 104 0.66 -0.15 -19.63
N ARG A 105 -0.14 -0.27 -18.57
CA ARG A 105 -1.60 -0.42 -18.68
C ARG A 105 -2.42 0.57 -17.85
N THR A 106 -1.80 1.36 -16.99
CA THR A 106 -2.53 2.22 -16.05
C THR A 106 -1.82 3.53 -15.80
N GLU A 107 -2.52 4.47 -15.15
CA GLU A 107 -1.93 5.67 -14.54
C GLU A 107 -1.93 5.58 -13.00
N MET A 108 -2.18 4.40 -12.43
CA MET A 108 -2.24 4.20 -10.98
C MET A 108 -0.89 4.43 -10.31
N THR A 109 -0.96 4.92 -9.08
CA THR A 109 0.17 4.93 -8.14
C THR A 109 0.30 3.59 -7.42
N VAL A 110 1.49 3.30 -6.89
CA VAL A 110 1.77 2.08 -6.12
C VAL A 110 2.36 2.46 -4.78
N ASN A 111 1.68 2.06 -3.70
CA ASN A 111 2.26 2.05 -2.37
C ASN A 111 2.91 0.68 -2.13
N ILE A 112 4.24 0.63 -2.03
CA ILE A 112 5.01 -0.57 -1.79
C ILE A 112 5.33 -0.65 -0.29
N GLU A 113 4.65 -1.55 0.44
CA GLU A 113 4.99 -1.84 1.82
C GLU A 113 6.13 -2.85 1.91
N LEU A 114 7.26 -2.47 2.54
CA LEU A 114 8.36 -3.39 2.84
C LEU A 114 8.06 -4.16 4.13
N LYS A 115 7.86 -5.47 4.04
CA LYS A 115 7.56 -6.38 5.17
C LYS A 115 8.83 -6.82 5.89
N THR A 116 9.51 -5.88 6.53
CA THR A 116 10.80 -6.09 7.21
C THR A 116 10.70 -6.06 8.73
N GLY A 117 9.48 -6.05 9.29
CA GLY A 117 9.26 -5.96 10.73
C GLY A 117 9.52 -7.26 11.49
N VAL A 118 9.25 -8.43 10.88
CA VAL A 118 9.48 -9.74 11.49
C VAL A 118 10.81 -10.33 11.03
N PHE A 119 11.05 -10.34 9.73
CA PHE A 119 12.33 -10.75 9.17
C PHE A 119 12.99 -9.57 8.48
N PHE A 120 14.22 -9.29 8.91
CA PHE A 120 15.03 -8.31 8.26
C PHE A 120 15.63 -8.93 6.99
N TYR A 121 15.13 -8.57 5.82
CA TYR A 121 15.59 -9.05 4.51
C TYR A 121 16.75 -8.19 4.01
N PRO A 122 18.03 -8.56 4.22
CA PRO A 122 19.17 -7.71 3.82
C PRO A 122 19.14 -7.39 2.33
N GLY A 123 19.15 -6.09 1.98
CA GLY A 123 19.19 -5.62 0.61
C GLY A 123 17.83 -5.53 -0.08
N ILE A 124 16.72 -5.73 0.62
CA ILE A 124 15.38 -5.58 0.01
C ILE A 124 15.13 -4.12 -0.40
N GLU A 125 15.59 -3.15 0.39
CA GLU A 125 15.45 -1.73 0.11
C GLU A 125 16.18 -1.36 -1.20
N GLU A 126 17.47 -1.74 -1.32
CA GLU A 126 18.27 -1.49 -2.50
C GLU A 126 17.69 -2.15 -3.75
N LYS A 127 17.24 -3.40 -3.61
CA LYS A 127 16.63 -4.14 -4.73
C LYS A 127 15.32 -3.51 -5.18
N THR A 128 14.50 -3.05 -4.24
CA THR A 128 13.20 -2.44 -4.55
C THR A 128 13.38 -1.11 -5.24
N VAL A 129 14.26 -0.24 -4.73
CA VAL A 129 14.57 1.05 -5.38
C VAL A 129 15.18 0.82 -6.77
N ALA A 130 16.17 -0.06 -6.89
CA ALA A 130 16.81 -0.34 -8.17
C ALA A 130 15.82 -0.89 -9.22
N LEU A 131 14.84 -1.69 -8.81
CA LEU A 131 13.80 -2.19 -9.71
C LEU A 131 12.86 -1.07 -10.17
N VAL A 132 12.45 -0.18 -9.27
CA VAL A 132 11.61 0.98 -9.60
C VAL A 132 12.33 1.89 -10.57
N ASP A 133 13.62 2.15 -10.35
CA ASP A 133 14.49 2.95 -11.24
C ASP A 133 14.65 2.31 -12.62
N GLU A 134 14.96 1.01 -12.65
CA GLU A 134 15.09 0.26 -13.91
C GLU A 134 13.84 0.35 -14.78
N LEU A 135 12.66 0.34 -14.13
CA LEU A 135 11.38 0.40 -14.84
C LEU A 135 10.91 1.82 -15.15
N GLY A 136 11.54 2.85 -14.59
CA GLY A 136 11.20 4.25 -14.82
C GLY A 136 9.83 4.65 -14.28
N VAL A 137 9.48 4.17 -13.07
CA VAL A 137 8.16 4.40 -12.46
C VAL A 137 8.23 5.16 -11.11
N GLN A 138 9.35 5.81 -10.81
CA GLN A 138 9.63 6.51 -9.56
C GLN A 138 8.54 7.51 -9.19
N ASP A 139 8.05 8.27 -10.16
CA ASP A 139 7.02 9.30 -9.96
C ASP A 139 5.67 8.73 -9.47
N ARG A 140 5.46 7.43 -9.64
CA ARG A 140 4.23 6.73 -9.30
C ARG A 140 4.35 5.81 -8.09
N VAL A 141 5.52 5.76 -7.44
CA VAL A 141 5.76 4.88 -6.28
C VAL A 141 5.86 5.69 -5.01
N ILE A 142 5.28 5.17 -3.93
CA ILE A 142 5.55 5.55 -2.55
C ILE A 142 5.98 4.29 -1.80
N TYR A 143 7.03 4.40 -0.99
CA TYR A 143 7.49 3.30 -0.14
C TYR A 143 6.95 3.46 1.28
N SER A 144 6.46 2.39 1.86
CA SER A 144 6.00 2.41 3.24
C SER A 144 6.48 1.19 4.02
N SER A 145 6.52 1.29 5.33
CA SER A 145 6.84 0.17 6.22
C SER A 145 6.45 0.49 7.67
N PHE A 146 6.08 -0.55 8.43
CA PHE A 146 6.05 -0.51 9.90
C PHE A 146 7.47 -0.50 10.49
N ASN A 147 8.45 -1.00 9.74
CA ASN A 147 9.86 -0.89 10.10
C ASN A 147 10.44 0.43 9.60
N HIS A 148 10.40 1.46 10.43
CA HIS A 148 10.91 2.80 10.07
C HIS A 148 12.40 2.83 9.76
N TYR A 149 13.18 1.80 10.13
CA TYR A 149 14.58 1.66 9.69
C TYR A 149 14.66 1.41 8.18
N SER A 150 13.73 0.64 7.60
CA SER A 150 13.66 0.45 6.14
C SER A 150 13.33 1.76 5.43
N ILE A 151 12.39 2.56 5.95
CA ILE A 151 12.08 3.89 5.38
C ILE A 151 13.30 4.81 5.43
N ARG A 152 13.97 4.89 6.59
CA ARG A 152 15.21 5.66 6.70
C ARG A 152 16.28 5.16 5.71
N ARG A 153 16.35 3.84 5.48
CA ARG A 153 17.26 3.26 4.49
C ARG A 153 16.91 3.67 3.06
N ILE A 154 15.63 3.64 2.68
CA ILE A 154 15.14 4.13 1.39
C ILE A 154 15.57 5.61 1.19
N CYS A 155 15.31 6.50 2.16
CA CYS A 155 15.71 7.90 2.06
C CYS A 155 17.23 8.10 1.93
N GLN A 156 18.05 7.17 2.41
CA GLN A 156 19.52 7.19 2.23
C GLN A 156 19.94 6.74 0.83
N ILE A 157 19.22 5.78 0.23
CA ILE A 157 19.47 5.26 -1.11
C ILE A 157 19.01 6.26 -2.16
N ASP A 158 17.80 6.79 -2.01
CA ASP A 158 17.18 7.77 -2.88
C ASP A 158 16.53 8.88 -2.04
N PRO A 159 17.19 10.03 -1.90
CA PRO A 159 16.64 11.18 -1.16
C PRO A 159 15.37 11.80 -1.76
N GLU A 160 15.08 11.54 -3.04
CA GLU A 160 13.88 12.05 -3.72
C GLU A 160 12.71 11.06 -3.65
N ALA A 161 12.93 9.84 -3.12
CA ALA A 161 11.90 8.83 -2.99
C ALA A 161 10.75 9.31 -2.10
N LYS A 162 9.52 9.12 -2.57
CA LYS A 162 8.34 9.35 -1.74
C LYS A 162 8.21 8.24 -0.71
N THR A 163 8.12 8.62 0.56
CA THR A 163 8.10 7.67 1.68
C THR A 163 7.00 7.98 2.68
N GLY A 164 6.51 6.93 3.34
CA GLY A 164 5.48 7.03 4.37
C GLY A 164 5.71 6.08 5.54
N LEU A 165 5.35 6.51 6.75
CA LEU A 165 5.47 5.72 7.96
C LEU A 165 4.15 5.00 8.28
N LEU A 166 4.18 3.67 8.31
CA LEU A 166 3.08 2.84 8.81
C LEU A 166 3.14 2.71 10.33
N TYR A 167 1.99 2.83 10.98
CA TYR A 167 1.83 2.54 12.40
C TYR A 167 0.36 2.29 12.74
N SER A 168 0.10 1.50 13.80
CA SER A 168 -1.25 1.09 14.22
C SER A 168 -1.68 1.73 15.54
N ASP A 169 -0.72 2.03 16.42
CA ASP A 169 -0.99 2.46 17.78
C ASP A 169 -0.88 3.99 17.94
N GLY A 170 -1.43 4.51 19.03
CA GLY A 170 -1.34 5.93 19.37
C GLY A 170 0.03 6.28 19.93
N PHE A 171 0.82 7.03 19.17
CA PHE A 171 2.07 7.60 19.61
C PHE A 171 1.95 9.13 19.73
N ILE A 172 2.68 9.71 20.68
CA ILE A 172 2.77 11.16 20.86
C ILE A 172 3.74 11.72 19.81
N ASP A 173 3.43 12.91 19.28
CA ASP A 173 4.29 13.67 18.37
C ASP A 173 4.71 12.94 17.08
N VAL A 174 3.87 12.01 16.58
CA VAL A 174 4.16 11.27 15.34
C VAL A 174 4.39 12.20 14.13
N PRO A 175 3.61 13.30 13.92
CA PRO A 175 3.88 14.20 12.83
C PRO A 175 5.26 14.89 12.92
N ALA A 176 5.68 15.31 14.12
CA ALA A 176 7.01 15.86 14.33
C ALA A 176 8.14 14.84 14.13
N TYR A 177 7.91 13.59 14.53
CA TYR A 177 8.83 12.48 14.25
C TYR A 177 8.97 12.23 12.74
N ALA A 178 7.87 12.20 12.00
CA ALA A 178 7.87 12.03 10.55
C ALA A 178 8.67 13.15 9.84
N ASP A 179 8.42 14.40 10.23
CA ASP A 179 9.14 15.57 9.73
C ASP A 179 10.65 15.46 10.01
N SER A 180 11.04 15.00 11.21
CA SER A 180 12.46 14.80 11.57
C SER A 180 13.18 13.75 10.73
N LEU A 181 12.44 12.83 10.10
CA LEU A 181 12.96 11.83 9.18
C LEU A 181 12.91 12.29 7.71
N GLY A 182 12.27 13.42 7.42
CA GLY A 182 12.10 13.93 6.07
C GLY A 182 11.15 13.10 5.19
N VAL A 183 10.19 12.37 5.80
CA VAL A 183 9.22 11.57 5.03
C VAL A 183 8.03 12.41 4.56
N ASN A 184 7.39 11.99 3.49
CA ASN A 184 6.31 12.73 2.85
C ASN A 184 4.93 12.45 3.44
N ALA A 185 4.74 11.27 4.06
CA ALA A 185 3.43 10.81 4.47
C ALA A 185 3.42 10.03 5.78
N LEU A 186 2.26 10.03 6.42
CA LEU A 186 1.89 9.10 7.46
C LEU A 186 0.83 8.13 6.93
N HIS A 187 1.01 6.85 7.23
CA HIS A 187 0.05 5.79 6.93
C HIS A 187 -0.53 5.22 8.24
N PRO A 188 -1.41 5.96 8.92
CA PRO A 188 -1.99 5.56 10.18
C PRO A 188 -3.15 4.57 10.02
N SER A 189 -3.38 3.76 11.05
CA SER A 189 -4.73 3.23 11.28
C SER A 189 -5.71 4.40 11.48
N TRP A 190 -6.94 4.27 10.97
CA TRP A 190 -7.96 5.33 11.03
C TRP A 190 -8.26 5.83 12.46
N HIS A 191 -8.00 5.01 13.47
CA HIS A 191 -8.17 5.39 14.88
C HIS A 191 -7.28 6.58 15.28
N SER A 192 -6.16 6.80 14.62
CA SER A 192 -5.25 7.91 14.93
C SER A 192 -5.88 9.28 14.66
N LEU A 193 -6.88 9.36 13.77
CA LEU A 193 -7.54 10.62 13.42
C LEU A 193 -8.39 11.19 14.57
N GLN A 194 -8.70 10.38 15.59
CA GLN A 194 -9.45 10.81 16.77
C GLN A 194 -8.60 11.59 17.80
N TYR A 195 -7.27 11.52 17.70
CA TYR A 195 -6.41 12.17 18.67
C TYR A 195 -6.42 13.69 18.50
N PRO A 196 -6.57 14.45 19.63
CA PRO A 196 -6.59 15.90 19.59
C PRO A 196 -5.33 16.48 18.94
N GLY A 197 -5.52 17.43 18.00
CA GLY A 197 -4.41 18.11 17.34
C GLY A 197 -3.73 17.32 16.20
N PHE A 198 -3.98 16.01 16.05
CA PHE A 198 -3.27 15.18 15.09
C PHE A 198 -3.40 15.68 13.64
N LEU A 199 -4.62 15.98 13.19
CA LEU A 199 -4.84 16.49 11.82
C LEU A 199 -4.23 17.89 11.61
N GLU A 200 -4.21 18.73 12.63
CA GLU A 200 -3.61 20.06 12.58
C GLU A 200 -2.09 19.96 12.47
N ASP A 201 -1.48 19.07 13.25
CA ASP A 201 -0.04 18.82 13.20
C ASP A 201 0.38 18.21 11.87
N CYS A 202 -0.38 17.26 11.30
CA CYS A 202 -0.10 16.73 9.96
C CYS A 202 -0.12 17.84 8.90
N ARG A 203 -1.09 18.78 8.96
CA ARG A 203 -1.13 19.93 8.04
C ARG A 203 0.04 20.87 8.27
N ARG A 204 0.41 21.12 9.53
CA ARG A 204 1.54 21.98 9.92
C ARG A 204 2.87 21.46 9.38
N TYR A 205 3.06 20.14 9.36
CA TYR A 205 4.25 19.49 8.85
C TYR A 205 4.13 19.09 7.37
N HIS A 206 3.06 19.49 6.68
CA HIS A 206 2.81 19.17 5.26
C HIS A 206 2.85 17.69 4.94
N LEU A 207 2.37 16.83 5.85
CA LEU A 207 2.35 15.39 5.70
C LEU A 207 1.05 14.92 5.04
N ASP A 208 1.17 14.10 4.01
CA ASP A 208 0.05 13.38 3.43
C ASP A 208 -0.46 12.30 4.40
N LEU A 209 -1.78 12.14 4.47
CA LEU A 209 -2.41 11.08 5.29
C LEU A 209 -3.00 10.00 4.39
N ASN A 210 -2.42 8.81 4.41
CA ASN A 210 -2.88 7.63 3.68
C ASN A 210 -3.44 6.61 4.67
N VAL A 211 -4.76 6.60 4.85
CA VAL A 211 -5.42 5.96 6.00
C VAL A 211 -5.94 4.56 5.66
N TRP A 212 -5.60 3.57 6.46
CA TRP A 212 -5.94 2.16 6.29
C TRP A 212 -6.65 1.55 7.49
N THR A 213 -7.36 0.41 7.41
CA THR A 213 -8.01 -0.13 6.21
C THR A 213 -9.48 0.24 6.28
N ILE A 214 -9.95 1.04 5.34
CA ILE A 214 -11.27 1.68 5.38
C ILE A 214 -12.24 0.89 4.50
N ASN A 215 -13.08 0.06 5.12
CA ASN A 215 -13.99 -0.82 4.36
C ASN A 215 -15.47 -0.44 4.50
N ALA A 216 -15.85 0.29 5.55
CA ALA A 216 -17.23 0.74 5.76
C ALA A 216 -17.45 2.11 5.07
N GLU A 217 -18.56 2.26 4.35
CA GLU A 217 -18.89 3.51 3.64
C GLU A 217 -19.01 4.72 4.59
N SER A 218 -19.50 4.49 5.82
CA SER A 218 -19.55 5.55 6.83
C SER A 218 -18.15 6.07 7.20
N LEU A 219 -17.16 5.18 7.31
CA LEU A 219 -15.76 5.57 7.54
C LEU A 219 -15.15 6.24 6.29
N MET A 220 -15.49 5.76 5.08
CA MET A 220 -15.05 6.42 3.84
C MET A 220 -15.51 7.89 3.79
N ARG A 221 -16.77 8.17 4.17
CA ARG A 221 -17.30 9.54 4.27
C ARG A 221 -16.54 10.36 5.31
N GLN A 222 -16.27 9.80 6.49
CA GLN A 222 -15.49 10.48 7.54
C GLN A 222 -14.06 10.80 7.05
N MET A 223 -13.43 9.92 6.28
CA MET A 223 -12.11 10.20 5.69
C MET A 223 -12.18 11.35 4.67
N CYS A 224 -13.24 11.40 3.87
CA CYS A 224 -13.47 12.52 2.97
C CYS A 224 -13.65 13.84 3.73
N GLU A 225 -14.44 13.84 4.80
CA GLU A 225 -14.67 15.01 5.67
C GLU A 225 -13.38 15.45 6.40
N ALA A 226 -12.54 14.51 6.81
CA ALA A 226 -11.25 14.79 7.43
C ALA A 226 -10.21 15.36 6.43
N GLY A 227 -10.44 15.21 5.13
CA GLY A 227 -9.54 15.67 4.08
C GLY A 227 -8.23 14.90 4.02
N VAL A 228 -8.30 13.58 4.18
CA VAL A 228 -7.13 12.69 4.03
C VAL A 228 -6.63 12.70 2.59
N HIS A 229 -5.34 12.39 2.37
CA HIS A 229 -4.77 12.32 1.03
C HIS A 229 -5.26 11.05 0.29
N ALA A 230 -5.21 9.89 0.96
CA ALA A 230 -5.68 8.64 0.37
C ALA A 230 -6.48 7.79 1.37
N ILE A 231 -7.51 7.12 0.83
CA ILE A 231 -8.27 6.07 1.49
C ILE A 231 -7.76 4.72 0.98
N ILE A 232 -7.19 3.91 1.88
CA ILE A 232 -6.70 2.56 1.54
C ILE A 232 -7.78 1.55 1.95
N THR A 233 -8.31 0.78 0.97
CA THR A 233 -9.52 -0.05 1.15
C THR A 233 -9.46 -1.36 0.37
N ASN A 234 -10.15 -2.40 0.89
CA ASN A 234 -10.38 -3.64 0.16
C ASN A 234 -11.49 -3.52 -0.90
N TYR A 235 -12.27 -2.43 -0.87
CA TYR A 235 -13.44 -2.21 -1.72
C TYR A 235 -13.31 -0.90 -2.51
N PRO A 236 -12.40 -0.84 -3.52
CA PRO A 236 -12.11 0.41 -4.23
C PRO A 236 -13.31 0.99 -4.98
N ASP A 237 -14.20 0.17 -5.53
CA ASP A 237 -15.44 0.58 -6.18
C ASP A 237 -16.34 1.41 -5.25
N ARG A 238 -16.49 0.98 -4.00
CA ARG A 238 -17.28 1.68 -2.98
C ARG A 238 -16.63 3.00 -2.59
N ALA A 239 -15.30 3.00 -2.38
CA ALA A 239 -14.59 4.20 -2.00
C ALA A 239 -14.58 5.25 -3.12
N VAL A 240 -14.41 4.84 -4.37
CA VAL A 240 -14.53 5.72 -5.55
C VAL A 240 -15.90 6.36 -5.61
N ARG A 241 -16.97 5.57 -5.46
CA ARG A 241 -18.35 6.07 -5.45
C ARG A 241 -18.59 7.08 -4.31
N VAL A 242 -18.17 6.73 -3.08
CA VAL A 242 -18.36 7.61 -1.90
C VAL A 242 -17.60 8.92 -2.06
N ARG A 243 -16.34 8.88 -2.51
CA ARG A 243 -15.54 10.06 -2.81
C ARG A 243 -16.22 10.94 -3.86
N ASP A 244 -16.63 10.37 -4.99
CA ASP A 244 -17.22 11.14 -6.10
C ASP A 244 -18.58 11.74 -5.71
N GLU A 245 -19.36 11.09 -4.84
CA GLU A 245 -20.57 11.66 -4.24
C GLU A 245 -20.23 12.85 -3.33
N TYR A 246 -19.22 12.72 -2.50
CA TYR A 246 -18.73 13.77 -1.60
C TYR A 246 -18.27 15.00 -2.39
N GLU A 247 -17.36 14.82 -3.36
CA GLU A 247 -16.84 15.90 -4.19
C GLU A 247 -17.95 16.65 -4.93
N ARG A 248 -18.93 15.94 -5.51
CA ARG A 248 -20.09 16.57 -6.17
C ARG A 248 -20.94 17.42 -5.24
N THR A 249 -21.03 17.06 -3.97
CA THR A 249 -21.81 17.82 -2.98
C THR A 249 -21.12 19.14 -2.64
N PHE A 250 -19.78 19.15 -2.53
CA PHE A 250 -19.00 20.32 -2.13
C PHE A 250 -18.57 21.20 -3.30
N SER A 251 -18.51 20.68 -4.55
CA SER A 251 -18.22 21.49 -5.75
C SER A 251 -19.40 22.39 -6.16
N ARG A 252 -20.55 22.33 -5.48
CA ARG A 252 -21.75 23.12 -5.75
C ARG A 252 -21.97 24.29 -4.77
N ILE A 253 -21.06 24.47 -3.83
CA ILE A 253 -21.03 25.58 -2.86
C ILE A 253 -19.89 26.53 -3.22
#